data_09430c593c5335d486dd57e3903c0e14
#
_entry.id   09430c593c5335d486dd57e3903c0e14
#
_cell.length_a   1.000
_cell.length_b   1.000
_cell.length_c   1.000
_cell.angle_alpha   90.00
_cell.angle_beta   90.00
_cell.angle_gamma   90.00
#
_symmetry.space_group_name_H-M   'P 1'
#
loop_
_entity.id
_entity.type
_entity.pdbx_description
1 polymer ?
#
loop_
_entity_poly.entity_id
_entity_poly.type
_entity_poly.pdbx_seq_one_letter_code
_entity_poly.pdbx_strand_id
1 'polypeptide(L)'
;LPDSFFRSEASKIGIDLPEIGRYAVGNVFLPVDTDERDYCISETESIIKRESQQCLGWRDVPVDPEGADVGPASKGAQPFIKQLFIKSEEGISQDEFDRKLYLIRKQISHLIRSNEKLKEAKLYYICSLSTSVIVYKGMLTPSQLFPFYPDLENKDFETHLAMVHSRFSTNTFPSWDRAQPNRYMCHNGEI
;
A
#
# COMPACT_ATOMS: atom_id res chain seq x y z
N LEU A 1 -7.86 -0.12 10.72
CA LEU A 1 -7.30 1.08 10.06
C LEU A 1 -7.33 2.28 11.03
N PRO A 2 -6.37 3.20 10.95
CA PRO A 2 -6.43 4.52 11.56
C PRO A 2 -7.48 5.41 10.86
N ASP A 3 -8.77 5.22 11.22
CA ASP A 3 -9.88 5.83 10.50
C ASP A 3 -9.85 7.37 10.54
N SER A 4 -9.61 7.96 11.72
CA SER A 4 -9.54 9.43 11.89
C SER A 4 -8.47 10.05 10.98
N PHE A 5 -7.30 9.41 10.92
CA PHE A 5 -6.21 9.84 10.05
C PHE A 5 -6.63 9.77 8.56
N PHE A 6 -7.15 8.62 8.10
CA PHE A 6 -7.51 8.47 6.69
C PHE A 6 -8.66 9.38 6.28
N ARG A 7 -9.65 9.63 7.15
CA ARG A 7 -10.70 10.61 6.86
C ARG A 7 -10.14 12.02 6.69
N SER A 8 -9.24 12.41 7.59
CA SER A 8 -8.58 13.72 7.51
C SER A 8 -7.78 13.86 6.22
N GLU A 9 -6.95 12.87 5.88
CA GLU A 9 -6.09 12.93 4.68
C GLU A 9 -6.89 12.82 3.38
N ALA A 10 -7.91 11.97 3.33
CA ALA A 10 -8.79 11.82 2.17
C ALA A 10 -9.58 13.11 1.90
N SER A 11 -10.10 13.75 2.94
CA SER A 11 -10.84 15.02 2.84
C SER A 11 -9.99 16.15 2.24
N LYS A 12 -8.69 16.21 2.52
CA LYS A 12 -7.77 17.21 1.95
C LYS A 12 -7.67 17.14 0.43
N ILE A 13 -7.96 15.98 -0.14
CA ILE A 13 -7.92 15.73 -1.59
C ILE A 13 -9.32 15.53 -2.20
N GLY A 14 -10.36 15.91 -1.46
CA GLY A 14 -11.74 15.87 -1.93
C GLY A 14 -12.38 14.47 -1.95
N ILE A 15 -11.81 13.50 -1.24
CA ILE A 15 -12.37 12.15 -1.08
C ILE A 15 -13.18 12.10 0.22
N ASP A 16 -14.46 11.73 0.11
CA ASP A 16 -15.34 11.46 1.24
C ASP A 16 -15.41 9.94 1.48
N LEU A 17 -14.94 9.49 2.64
CA LEU A 17 -14.89 8.08 2.99
C LEU A 17 -16.22 7.62 3.62
N PRO A 18 -16.78 6.49 3.17
CA PRO A 18 -17.97 5.91 3.78
C PRO A 18 -17.70 5.38 5.20
N GLU A 19 -18.64 4.67 5.80
CA GLU A 19 -18.50 4.07 7.13
C GLU A 19 -17.36 3.05 7.17
N ILE A 20 -16.79 2.85 8.36
CA ILE A 20 -15.77 1.80 8.62
C ILE A 20 -16.29 0.44 8.15
N GLY A 21 -15.44 -0.33 7.49
CA GLY A 21 -15.79 -1.60 6.87
C GLY A 21 -16.41 -1.48 5.47
N ARG A 22 -16.82 -0.28 5.06
CA ARG A 22 -17.34 0.00 3.71
C ARG A 22 -16.33 0.64 2.77
N TYR A 23 -15.12 0.89 3.26
CA TYR A 23 -13.99 1.30 2.44
C TYR A 23 -12.72 0.53 2.83
N ALA A 24 -11.79 0.50 1.91
CA ALA A 24 -10.46 -0.06 2.10
C ALA A 24 -9.39 0.94 1.72
N VAL A 25 -8.24 0.83 2.36
CA VAL A 25 -7.04 1.60 2.02
C VAL A 25 -5.92 0.63 1.66
N GLY A 26 -5.15 0.97 0.63
CA GLY A 26 -3.97 0.23 0.24
C GLY A 26 -2.77 1.12 0.04
N ASN A 27 -1.61 0.77 0.61
CA ASN A 27 -0.33 1.34 0.21
C ASN A 27 0.19 0.59 -1.01
N VAL A 28 0.49 1.34 -2.07
CA VAL A 28 0.90 0.80 -3.36
C VAL A 28 2.23 1.41 -3.77
N PHE A 29 3.21 0.56 -4.05
CA PHE A 29 4.43 0.91 -4.74
C PHE A 29 4.19 0.92 -6.24
N LEU A 30 4.62 1.97 -6.90
CA LEU A 30 4.39 2.25 -8.31
C LEU A 30 5.70 2.56 -9.03
N PRO A 31 5.76 2.44 -10.37
CA PRO A 31 6.85 2.95 -11.17
C PRO A 31 7.19 4.41 -10.88
N VAL A 32 8.47 4.75 -10.98
CA VAL A 32 8.95 6.13 -10.88
C VAL A 32 8.68 6.87 -12.19
N ASP A 33 8.79 6.17 -13.32
CA ASP A 33 8.39 6.70 -14.63
C ASP A 33 6.90 7.06 -14.63
N THR A 34 6.58 8.26 -15.07
CA THR A 34 5.23 8.81 -15.01
C THR A 34 4.26 8.07 -15.91
N ASP A 35 4.66 7.74 -17.14
CA ASP A 35 3.80 7.09 -18.12
C ASP A 35 3.49 5.65 -17.67
N GLU A 36 4.49 4.92 -17.17
CA GLU A 36 4.29 3.59 -16.61
C GLU A 36 3.45 3.61 -15.33
N ARG A 37 3.63 4.63 -14.48
CA ARG A 37 2.82 4.83 -13.27
C ARG A 37 1.35 5.08 -13.61
N ASP A 38 1.07 5.97 -14.56
CA ASP A 38 -0.29 6.30 -14.99
C ASP A 38 -0.98 5.10 -15.63
N TYR A 39 -0.24 4.31 -16.42
CA TYR A 39 -0.71 3.03 -16.92
C TYR A 39 -1.10 2.08 -15.77
N CYS A 40 -0.23 1.91 -14.76
CA CYS A 40 -0.51 1.05 -13.61
C CYS A 40 -1.75 1.51 -12.82
N ILE A 41 -1.93 2.82 -12.65
CA ILE A 41 -3.10 3.41 -11.99
C ILE A 41 -4.36 3.10 -12.80
N SER A 42 -4.36 3.37 -14.10
CA SER A 42 -5.50 3.13 -14.99
C SER A 42 -5.93 1.66 -15.01
N GLU A 43 -4.98 0.73 -15.10
CA GLU A 43 -5.27 -0.70 -15.07
C GLU A 43 -5.83 -1.14 -13.70
N THR A 44 -5.32 -0.55 -12.62
CA THR A 44 -5.82 -0.83 -11.26
C THR A 44 -7.28 -0.38 -11.14
N GLU A 45 -7.62 0.83 -11.59
CA GLU A 45 -8.98 1.36 -11.56
C GLU A 45 -9.95 0.54 -12.45
N SER A 46 -9.47 0.10 -13.61
CA SER A 46 -10.22 -0.76 -14.52
C SER A 46 -10.59 -2.10 -13.86
N ILE A 47 -9.64 -2.72 -13.14
CA ILE A 47 -9.89 -3.97 -12.42
C ILE A 47 -10.83 -3.75 -11.24
N ILE A 48 -10.67 -2.67 -10.47
CA ILE A 48 -11.58 -2.31 -9.37
C ILE A 48 -13.02 -2.22 -9.89
N LYS A 49 -13.22 -1.51 -10.98
CA LYS A 49 -14.53 -1.37 -11.62
C LYS A 49 -15.09 -2.71 -12.11
N ARG A 50 -14.25 -3.55 -12.71
CA ARG A 50 -14.65 -4.89 -13.19
C ARG A 50 -15.09 -5.82 -12.05
N GLU A 51 -14.51 -5.65 -10.85
CA GLU A 51 -14.91 -6.35 -9.63
C GLU A 51 -16.08 -5.68 -8.90
N SER A 52 -16.80 -4.76 -9.57
CA SER A 52 -17.96 -4.01 -9.06
C SER A 52 -17.65 -3.14 -7.84
N GLN A 53 -16.39 -2.77 -7.63
CA GLN A 53 -16.01 -1.85 -6.58
C GLN A 53 -15.79 -0.44 -7.14
N GLN A 54 -15.77 0.57 -6.28
CA GLN A 54 -15.56 1.95 -6.68
C GLN A 54 -14.18 2.44 -6.21
N CYS A 55 -13.33 2.86 -7.15
CA CYS A 55 -12.15 3.64 -6.81
C CYS A 55 -12.59 5.04 -6.37
N LEU A 56 -12.28 5.43 -5.15
CA LEU A 56 -12.55 6.78 -4.63
C LEU A 56 -11.44 7.76 -5.02
N GLY A 57 -10.22 7.25 -5.20
CA GLY A 57 -9.08 8.03 -5.62
C GLY A 57 -7.76 7.58 -5.01
N TRP A 58 -6.73 8.39 -5.28
CA TRP A 58 -5.35 8.14 -4.91
C TRP A 58 -4.74 9.34 -4.18
N ARG A 59 -4.01 9.07 -3.11
CA ARG A 59 -3.23 10.05 -2.34
C ARG A 59 -1.75 9.76 -2.52
N ASP A 60 -0.93 10.77 -2.75
CA ASP A 60 0.52 10.63 -2.64
C ASP A 60 0.89 10.47 -1.17
N VAL A 61 1.64 9.41 -0.86
CA VAL A 61 2.17 9.24 0.49
C VAL A 61 3.37 10.16 0.65
N PRO A 62 3.35 11.08 1.63
CA PRO A 62 4.51 11.92 1.89
C PRO A 62 5.67 11.07 2.38
N VAL A 63 6.83 11.28 1.79
CA VAL A 63 8.08 10.61 2.17
C VAL A 63 9.23 11.60 2.23
N ASP A 64 10.12 11.43 3.20
CA ASP A 64 11.34 12.23 3.35
C ASP A 64 12.60 11.36 3.39
N PRO A 65 13.12 10.95 2.22
CA PRO A 65 14.33 10.13 2.16
C PRO A 65 15.59 10.87 2.59
N GLU A 66 15.60 12.21 2.52
CA GLU A 66 16.74 13.02 2.95
C GLU A 66 16.73 13.18 4.48
N GLY A 67 15.60 13.57 5.06
CA GLY A 67 15.47 13.70 6.52
C GLY A 67 15.64 12.37 7.24
N ALA A 68 15.32 11.26 6.59
CA ALA A 68 15.54 9.91 7.12
C ALA A 68 16.97 9.37 6.90
N ASP A 69 17.85 10.11 6.24
CA ASP A 69 19.21 9.67 5.88
C ASP A 69 19.22 8.29 5.18
N VAL A 70 18.35 8.12 4.20
CA VAL A 70 18.25 6.86 3.45
C VAL A 70 19.45 6.70 2.52
N GLY A 71 20.13 5.56 2.59
CA GLY A 71 21.33 5.30 1.81
C GLY A 71 21.10 5.24 0.29
N PRO A 72 22.16 5.49 -0.53
CA PRO A 72 22.04 5.60 -1.98
C PRO A 72 21.40 4.39 -2.67
N ALA A 73 21.71 3.18 -2.23
CA ALA A 73 21.15 1.95 -2.80
C ALA A 73 19.64 1.84 -2.58
N SER A 74 19.17 2.24 -1.40
CA SER A 74 17.76 2.23 -1.07
C SER A 74 17.00 3.34 -1.81
N LYS A 75 17.58 4.55 -1.88
CA LYS A 75 17.04 5.67 -2.67
C LYS A 75 16.94 5.32 -4.16
N GLY A 76 17.99 4.74 -4.73
CA GLY A 76 18.03 4.37 -6.15
C GLY A 76 17.03 3.28 -6.55
N ALA A 77 16.50 2.53 -5.59
CA ALA A 77 15.48 1.51 -5.81
C ALA A 77 14.09 1.90 -5.25
N GLN A 78 13.93 3.14 -4.76
CA GLN A 78 12.71 3.60 -4.14
C GLN A 78 11.58 3.71 -5.18
N PRO A 79 10.42 3.05 -4.96
CA PRO A 79 9.25 3.22 -5.80
C PRO A 79 8.55 4.57 -5.52
N PHE A 80 7.68 5.00 -6.43
CA PHE A 80 6.69 6.01 -6.10
C PHE A 80 5.61 5.39 -5.20
N ILE A 81 5.16 6.10 -4.15
CA ILE A 81 4.27 5.53 -3.14
C ILE A 81 2.94 6.29 -3.11
N LYS A 82 1.85 5.57 -3.37
CA LYS A 82 0.49 6.13 -3.26
C LYS A 82 -0.39 5.28 -2.33
N GLN A 83 -1.40 5.94 -1.78
CA GLN A 83 -2.52 5.29 -1.13
C GLN A 83 -3.72 5.25 -2.06
N LEU A 84 -4.30 4.06 -2.20
CA LEU A 84 -5.50 3.78 -2.95
C LEU A 84 -6.68 3.67 -2.00
N PHE A 85 -7.78 4.39 -2.28
CA PHE A 85 -9.03 4.30 -1.55
C PHE A 85 -10.10 3.64 -2.40
N ILE A 86 -10.72 2.58 -1.87
CA ILE A 86 -11.78 1.82 -2.55
C ILE A 86 -13.02 1.79 -1.67
N LYS A 87 -14.18 2.10 -2.25
CA LYS A 87 -15.49 1.90 -1.62
C LYS A 87 -16.08 0.55 -2.07
N SER A 88 -16.70 -0.16 -1.13
CA SER A 88 -17.41 -1.40 -1.43
C SER A 88 -18.68 -1.18 -2.24
N GLU A 89 -19.01 -2.15 -3.07
CA GLU A 89 -20.34 -2.31 -3.65
C GLU A 89 -21.42 -2.32 -2.54
N GLU A 90 -22.61 -1.83 -2.86
CA GLU A 90 -23.74 -1.87 -1.93
C GLU A 90 -24.26 -3.30 -1.75
N GLY A 91 -24.73 -3.62 -0.55
CA GLY A 91 -25.38 -4.90 -0.25
C GLY A 91 -24.46 -6.07 0.03
N ILE A 92 -23.14 -5.96 -0.16
CA ILE A 92 -22.20 -7.03 0.19
C ILE A 92 -21.73 -6.92 1.65
N SER A 93 -21.38 -8.03 2.27
CA SER A 93 -20.75 -8.06 3.59
C SER A 93 -19.30 -7.58 3.55
N GLN A 94 -18.73 -7.24 4.72
CA GLN A 94 -17.31 -6.91 4.83
C GLN A 94 -16.41 -8.06 4.37
N ASP A 95 -16.74 -9.29 4.71
CA ASP A 95 -15.98 -10.48 4.31
C ASP A 95 -15.99 -10.68 2.78
N GLU A 96 -17.10 -10.40 2.11
CA GLU A 96 -17.18 -10.43 0.66
C GLU A 96 -16.36 -9.31 0.05
N PHE A 97 -16.40 -8.12 0.63
CA PHE A 97 -15.55 -7.01 0.20
C PHE A 97 -14.06 -7.36 0.34
N ASP A 98 -13.62 -7.92 1.47
CA ASP A 98 -12.23 -8.34 1.67
C ASP A 98 -11.79 -9.41 0.65
N ARG A 99 -12.68 -10.34 0.27
CA ARG A 99 -12.42 -11.29 -0.84
C ARG A 99 -12.26 -10.58 -2.19
N LYS A 100 -13.10 -9.57 -2.48
CA LYS A 100 -12.98 -8.74 -3.67
C LYS A 100 -11.64 -7.98 -3.71
N LEU A 101 -11.23 -7.38 -2.59
CA LEU A 101 -9.94 -6.71 -2.46
C LEU A 101 -8.76 -7.68 -2.74
N TYR A 102 -8.86 -8.92 -2.25
CA TYR A 102 -7.88 -9.96 -2.55
C TYR A 102 -7.82 -10.26 -4.05
N LEU A 103 -8.97 -10.44 -4.71
CA LEU A 103 -9.04 -10.70 -6.15
C LEU A 103 -8.48 -9.53 -6.97
N ILE A 104 -8.86 -8.31 -6.66
CA ILE A 104 -8.34 -7.08 -7.28
C ILE A 104 -6.81 -7.07 -7.19
N ARG A 105 -6.27 -7.25 -5.98
CA ARG A 105 -4.82 -7.26 -5.76
C ARG A 105 -4.12 -8.35 -6.58
N LYS A 106 -4.68 -9.55 -6.65
CA LYS A 106 -4.07 -10.68 -7.40
C LYS A 106 -4.10 -10.43 -8.89
N GLN A 107 -5.22 -9.98 -9.43
CA GLN A 107 -5.37 -9.72 -10.87
C GLN A 107 -4.42 -8.62 -11.33
N ILE A 108 -4.42 -7.48 -10.64
CA ILE A 108 -3.56 -6.36 -11.04
C ILE A 108 -2.07 -6.68 -10.87
N SER A 109 -1.69 -7.34 -9.78
CA SER A 109 -0.28 -7.74 -9.58
C SER A 109 0.20 -8.68 -10.68
N HIS A 110 -0.66 -9.60 -11.12
CA HIS A 110 -0.33 -10.49 -12.24
C HIS A 110 -0.23 -9.70 -13.55
N LEU A 111 -1.24 -8.89 -13.86
CA LEU A 111 -1.29 -8.11 -15.10
C LEU A 111 -0.05 -7.21 -15.28
N ILE A 112 0.30 -6.44 -14.24
CA ILE A 112 1.42 -5.50 -14.33
C ILE A 112 2.75 -6.24 -14.34
N ARG A 113 2.97 -7.19 -13.41
CA ARG A 113 4.29 -7.83 -13.26
C ARG A 113 4.63 -8.81 -14.39
N SER A 114 3.65 -9.29 -15.17
CA SER A 114 3.86 -10.08 -16.36
C SER A 114 3.93 -9.27 -17.67
N ASN A 115 3.77 -7.95 -17.58
CA ASN A 115 3.83 -7.08 -18.76
C ASN A 115 5.28 -6.74 -19.12
N GLU A 116 5.82 -7.46 -20.11
CA GLU A 116 7.20 -7.28 -20.58
C GLU A 116 7.48 -5.93 -21.25
N LYS A 117 6.44 -5.14 -21.55
CA LYS A 117 6.60 -3.81 -22.15
C LYS A 117 6.94 -2.74 -21.11
N LEU A 118 6.66 -3.00 -19.84
CA LEU A 118 6.98 -2.10 -18.74
C LEU A 118 8.39 -2.36 -18.23
N LYS A 119 9.23 -1.31 -18.22
CA LYS A 119 10.61 -1.39 -17.74
C LYS A 119 10.67 -1.49 -16.21
N GLU A 120 9.73 -0.81 -15.54
CA GLU A 120 9.65 -0.72 -14.09
C GLU A 120 8.54 -1.59 -13.47
N ALA A 121 8.00 -2.58 -14.21
CA ALA A 121 6.95 -3.47 -13.71
C ALA A 121 7.27 -4.12 -12.35
N LYS A 122 8.56 -4.34 -12.04
CA LYS A 122 9.02 -4.91 -10.77
C LYS A 122 8.82 -4.00 -9.58
N LEU A 123 8.72 -2.68 -9.78
CA LEU A 123 8.43 -1.70 -8.73
C LEU A 123 6.96 -1.76 -8.30
N TYR A 124 6.06 -2.24 -9.18
CA TYR A 124 4.65 -2.35 -8.83
C TYR A 124 4.43 -3.40 -7.74
N TYR A 125 3.94 -2.96 -6.59
CA TYR A 125 3.62 -3.86 -5.48
C TYR A 125 2.57 -3.26 -4.55
N ILE A 126 1.49 -3.98 -4.31
CA ILE A 126 0.48 -3.60 -3.32
C ILE A 126 0.93 -4.11 -1.95
N CYS A 127 1.41 -3.22 -1.09
CA CYS A 127 1.88 -3.54 0.26
C CYS A 127 0.75 -4.07 1.14
N SER A 128 -0.39 -3.40 1.09
CA SER A 128 -1.65 -3.79 1.72
C SER A 128 -2.80 -3.29 0.89
N LEU A 129 -3.96 -3.94 0.99
CA LEU A 129 -5.24 -3.48 0.49
C LEU A 129 -6.31 -4.15 1.34
N SER A 130 -6.87 -3.42 2.30
CA SER A 130 -7.72 -4.03 3.34
C SER A 130 -8.66 -3.00 3.97
N THR A 131 -9.76 -3.49 4.54
CA THR A 131 -10.68 -2.72 5.37
C THR A 131 -10.16 -2.49 6.80
N SER A 132 -9.10 -3.20 7.23
CA SER A 132 -8.66 -3.22 8.63
C SER A 132 -7.15 -3.03 8.83
N VAL A 133 -6.32 -3.32 7.82
CA VAL A 133 -4.85 -3.32 7.94
C VAL A 133 -4.23 -2.38 6.92
N ILE A 134 -3.24 -1.60 7.36
CA ILE A 134 -2.35 -0.82 6.50
C ILE A 134 -0.89 -1.21 6.76
N VAL A 135 -0.10 -1.32 5.72
CA VAL A 135 1.33 -1.69 5.81
C VAL A 135 2.20 -0.55 5.28
N TYR A 136 3.00 0.03 6.17
CA TYR A 136 4.13 0.91 5.83
C TYR A 136 5.41 0.10 5.91
N LYS A 137 6.20 0.09 4.87
CA LYS A 137 7.45 -0.68 4.81
C LYS A 137 8.41 -0.13 3.76
N GLY A 138 9.66 -0.56 3.81
CA GLY A 138 10.66 -0.17 2.83
C GLY A 138 12.03 -0.78 3.12
N MET A 139 13.00 -0.47 2.28
CA MET A 139 14.42 -0.76 2.55
C MET A 139 14.98 0.28 3.54
N LEU A 140 14.46 0.23 4.76
CA LEU A 140 14.72 1.19 5.84
C LEU A 140 15.22 0.46 7.07
N THR A 141 16.09 1.11 7.83
CA THR A 141 16.40 0.69 9.20
C THR A 141 15.29 1.10 10.15
N PRO A 142 15.19 0.52 11.37
CA PRO A 142 14.15 0.93 12.32
C PRO A 142 14.13 2.43 12.64
N SER A 143 15.30 3.06 12.71
CA SER A 143 15.44 4.50 12.98
C SER A 143 15.02 5.39 11.80
N GLN A 144 14.95 4.84 10.60
CA GLN A 144 14.57 5.57 9.39
C GLN A 144 13.07 5.57 9.12
N LEU A 145 12.32 4.61 9.69
CA LEU A 145 10.92 4.37 9.33
C LEU A 145 10.04 5.60 9.58
N PHE A 146 10.11 6.17 10.77
CA PHE A 146 9.30 7.34 11.17
C PHE A 146 9.71 8.61 10.44
N PRO A 147 11.01 8.98 10.38
CA PRO A 147 11.43 10.14 9.59
C PRO A 147 11.09 10.01 8.11
N PHE A 148 11.15 8.78 7.54
CA PHE A 148 10.82 8.54 6.15
C PHE A 148 9.32 8.68 5.85
N TYR A 149 8.44 8.25 6.77
CA TYR A 149 6.99 8.31 6.63
C TYR A 149 6.37 9.27 7.65
N PRO A 150 6.27 10.57 7.37
CA PRO A 150 5.65 11.55 8.28
C PRO A 150 4.23 11.20 8.72
N ASP A 151 3.49 10.41 7.90
CA ASP A 151 2.18 9.89 8.28
C ASP A 151 2.19 9.15 9.63
N LEU A 152 3.27 8.42 9.92
CA LEU A 152 3.39 7.60 11.14
C LEU A 152 3.62 8.45 12.41
N GLU A 153 4.01 9.72 12.26
CA GLU A 153 4.17 10.66 13.36
C GLU A 153 2.90 11.50 13.59
N ASN A 154 1.88 11.34 12.74
CA ASN A 154 0.63 12.06 12.88
C ASN A 154 -0.13 11.56 14.11
N LYS A 155 -0.54 12.48 15.00
CA LYS A 155 -1.28 12.18 16.25
C LYS A 155 -2.61 11.43 16.02
N ASP A 156 -3.22 11.59 14.85
CA ASP A 156 -4.47 10.94 14.49
C ASP A 156 -4.25 9.52 13.90
N PHE A 157 -2.98 9.11 13.74
CA PHE A 157 -2.61 7.77 13.28
C PHE A 157 -2.65 6.76 14.43
N GLU A 158 -3.82 6.51 14.96
CA GLU A 158 -4.04 5.61 16.09
C GLU A 158 -4.43 4.20 15.63
N THR A 159 -3.89 3.19 16.30
CA THR A 159 -4.22 1.77 16.05
C THR A 159 -4.20 0.95 17.34
N HIS A 160 -5.05 -0.10 17.41
CA HIS A 160 -5.05 -1.04 18.53
C HIS A 160 -3.84 -1.98 18.53
N LEU A 161 -3.26 -2.27 17.36
CA LEU A 161 -2.17 -3.22 17.22
C LEU A 161 -1.21 -2.73 16.15
N ALA A 162 0.08 -2.72 16.47
CA ALA A 162 1.15 -2.52 15.51
C ALA A 162 2.06 -3.76 15.49
N MET A 163 2.27 -4.31 14.30
CA MET A 163 3.24 -5.37 14.08
C MET A 163 4.47 -4.79 13.39
N VAL A 164 5.63 -4.94 14.02
CA VAL A 164 6.89 -4.34 13.56
C VAL A 164 7.91 -5.44 13.28
N HIS A 165 8.60 -5.32 12.15
CA HIS A 165 9.68 -6.23 11.78
C HIS A 165 10.88 -5.43 11.24
N SER A 166 12.06 -5.62 11.82
CA SER A 166 13.24 -4.81 11.52
C SER A 166 14.27 -5.48 10.59
N ARG A 167 14.01 -6.69 10.11
CA ARG A 167 14.96 -7.47 9.32
C ARG A 167 14.31 -8.06 8.07
N PHE A 168 15.12 -8.25 7.03
CA PHE A 168 14.77 -9.14 5.92
C PHE A 168 14.90 -10.61 6.36
N SER A 169 14.13 -11.50 5.72
CA SER A 169 14.31 -12.94 5.91
C SER A 169 15.73 -13.36 5.49
N THR A 170 16.28 -14.33 6.18
CA THR A 170 17.59 -14.92 5.85
C THR A 170 17.58 -15.40 4.40
N ASN A 171 18.65 -15.16 3.66
CA ASN A 171 18.77 -15.51 2.23
C ASN A 171 17.83 -14.75 1.27
N THR A 172 17.17 -13.69 1.73
CA THR A 172 16.39 -12.81 0.87
C THR A 172 17.26 -11.68 0.34
N PHE A 173 17.32 -11.51 -0.99
CA PHE A 173 17.94 -10.32 -1.56
C PHE A 173 17.08 -9.10 -1.24
N PRO A 174 17.61 -8.05 -0.59
CA PRO A 174 16.83 -6.89 -0.17
C PRO A 174 16.17 -6.18 -1.35
N SER A 175 14.89 -5.84 -1.18
CA SER A 175 14.15 -4.95 -2.09
C SER A 175 12.95 -4.34 -1.36
N TRP A 176 12.41 -3.25 -1.89
CA TRP A 176 11.28 -2.54 -1.27
C TRP A 176 10.07 -3.45 -1.09
N ASP A 177 9.73 -4.27 -2.08
CA ASP A 177 8.58 -5.20 -2.05
C ASP A 177 8.79 -6.39 -1.11
N ARG A 178 10.05 -6.81 -0.88
CA ARG A 178 10.40 -7.92 0.02
C ARG A 178 10.64 -7.51 1.47
N ALA A 179 10.69 -6.20 1.75
CA ALA A 179 10.73 -5.71 3.12
C ALA A 179 9.54 -6.22 3.93
N GLN A 180 9.77 -6.51 5.21
CA GLN A 180 8.71 -6.88 6.16
C GLN A 180 7.99 -5.61 6.69
N PRO A 181 6.77 -5.72 7.23
CA PRO A 181 5.95 -6.93 7.37
C PRO A 181 5.26 -7.34 6.05
N ASN A 182 4.83 -8.60 5.99
CA ASN A 182 3.97 -9.09 4.91
C ASN A 182 2.50 -8.83 5.23
N ARG A 183 1.63 -8.90 4.20
CA ARG A 183 0.18 -8.66 4.32
C ARG A 183 -0.53 -9.67 5.21
N TYR A 184 -0.11 -10.90 5.14
CA TYR A 184 -0.64 -12.01 5.93
C TYR A 184 0.51 -12.71 6.64
N MET A 185 0.27 -13.11 7.87
CA MET A 185 1.22 -13.86 8.68
C MET A 185 0.50 -15.07 9.27
N CYS A 186 1.14 -16.23 9.19
CA CYS A 186 0.72 -17.42 9.90
C CYS A 186 1.94 -18.07 10.55
N HIS A 187 1.73 -18.67 11.70
CA HIS A 187 2.79 -19.26 12.50
C HIS A 187 2.28 -20.54 13.17
N ASN A 188 3.10 -21.56 13.22
CA ASN A 188 2.76 -22.84 13.86
C ASN A 188 3.07 -22.88 15.37
N GLY A 189 3.58 -21.79 15.95
CA GLY A 189 3.95 -21.68 17.35
C GLY A 189 5.45 -21.84 17.62
N GLU A 190 6.27 -22.11 16.61
CA GLU A 190 7.73 -22.11 16.71
C GLU A 190 8.29 -20.76 16.25
N ILE A 191 9.09 -20.09 17.07
CA ILE A 191 9.74 -18.81 16.80
C ILE A 191 11.25 -19.01 16.82
#